data_eb0c8647568b2fd75269e3513cc18465
#
_entry.id   eb0c8647568b2fd75269e3513cc18465
#
_cell.length_a   1.000
_cell.length_b   1.000
_cell.length_c   1.000
_cell.angle_alpha   90.00
_cell.angle_beta   90.00
_cell.angle_gamma   90.00
#
_symmetry.space_group_name_H-M   'P 1'
#
loop_
_entity.id
_entity.type
_entity.pdbx_description
1 polymer ?
#
loop_
_entity_poly.entity_id
_entity_poly.type
_entity_poly.pdbx_seq_one_letter_code
_entity_poly.pdbx_strand_id
1 'polypeptide(L)'
;MKTTAAMHQKIANYFKTQPVLKAWLFGSYARGEETPQSDVDILVLLDHSQPVGLKFFGMYEDLKELLGRNVDLVTESSLAPFARESVEHDRQLIYERKA
;
A
#
# COMPACT_ATOMS: atom_id res chain seq x y z
N MET A 1 14.45 5.31 16.34
CA MET A 1 13.15 4.71 16.13
C MET A 1 12.70 4.83 14.68
N LYS A 2 12.26 3.76 14.12
CA LYS A 2 11.88 3.76 12.71
C LYS A 2 10.40 4.06 12.57
N THR A 3 10.07 5.27 12.09
CA THR A 3 8.71 5.61 11.73
C THR A 3 8.14 4.58 10.76
N THR A 4 9.01 4.02 9.92
CA THR A 4 8.62 3.04 8.92
C THR A 4 8.03 1.79 9.54
N ALA A 5 8.61 1.30 10.64
CA ALA A 5 8.09 0.10 11.30
C ALA A 5 6.68 0.34 11.86
N ALA A 6 6.47 1.50 12.47
CA ALA A 6 5.15 1.86 12.99
C ALA A 6 4.15 2.02 11.85
N MET A 7 4.58 2.59 10.74
CA MET A 7 3.74 2.76 9.56
C MET A 7 3.32 1.41 8.98
N HIS A 8 4.27 0.47 8.86
CA HIS A 8 3.96 -0.88 8.37
C HIS A 8 2.89 -1.54 9.22
N GLN A 9 3.01 -1.42 10.54
CA GLN A 9 2.06 -2.03 11.45
C GLN A 9 0.66 -1.43 11.30
N LYS A 10 0.58 -0.11 11.18
CA LYS A 10 -0.71 0.56 11.00
C LYS A 10 -1.38 0.12 9.71
N ILE A 11 -0.62 0.06 8.63
CA ILE A 11 -1.16 -0.34 7.33
C ILE A 11 -1.62 -1.78 7.37
N ALA A 12 -0.81 -2.68 7.92
CA ALA A 12 -1.16 -4.09 8.00
C ALA A 12 -2.43 -4.29 8.82
N ASN A 13 -2.54 -3.61 9.96
CA ASN A 13 -3.72 -3.73 10.79
C ASN A 13 -4.97 -3.23 10.08
N TYR A 14 -4.83 -2.16 9.32
CA TYR A 14 -5.96 -1.62 8.56
C TYR A 14 -6.45 -2.62 7.50
N PHE A 15 -5.52 -3.22 6.77
CA PHE A 15 -5.88 -4.12 5.67
C PHE A 15 -6.52 -5.42 6.15
N LYS A 16 -6.39 -5.77 7.43
CA LYS A 16 -7.01 -6.97 7.96
C LYS A 16 -8.52 -7.00 7.76
N THR A 17 -9.15 -5.83 7.69
CA THR A 17 -10.60 -5.72 7.56
C THR A 17 -11.03 -5.32 6.15
N GLN A 18 -10.10 -5.31 5.19
CA GLN A 18 -10.38 -4.83 3.84
C GLN A 18 -10.30 -5.98 2.84
N PRO A 19 -10.89 -5.82 1.64
CA PRO A 19 -10.82 -6.87 0.61
C PRO A 19 -9.47 -6.87 -0.10
N VAL A 20 -8.42 -7.11 0.65
CA VAL A 20 -7.03 -7.08 0.18
C VAL A 20 -6.38 -8.40 0.53
N LEU A 21 -5.76 -9.04 -0.44
CA LEU A 21 -5.03 -10.28 -0.23
C LEU A 21 -3.60 -10.02 0.18
N LYS A 22 -2.96 -9.06 -0.45
CA LYS A 22 -1.58 -8.69 -0.15
C LYS A 22 -1.40 -7.20 -0.36
N ALA A 23 -0.45 -6.62 0.36
CA ALA A 23 -0.09 -5.22 0.18
C ALA A 23 1.41 -5.06 0.33
N TRP A 24 1.97 -4.20 -0.50
CA TRP A 24 3.40 -3.90 -0.52
C TRP A 24 3.61 -2.40 -0.42
N LEU A 25 4.70 -2.02 0.21
CA LEU A 25 5.21 -0.66 0.18
C LEU A 25 6.25 -0.59 -0.93
N PHE A 26 6.20 0.47 -1.73
CA PHE A 26 7.22 0.66 -2.77
C PHE A 26 7.61 2.13 -2.82
N GLY A 27 8.47 2.50 -3.77
CA GLY A 27 8.90 3.87 -3.91
C GLY A 27 9.88 4.29 -2.82
N SER A 28 9.89 5.58 -2.49
CA SER A 28 10.90 6.14 -1.61
C SER A 28 10.88 5.52 -0.21
N TYR A 29 9.70 5.22 0.32
CA TYR A 29 9.62 4.59 1.64
C TYR A 29 10.21 3.20 1.65
N ALA A 30 10.04 2.44 0.55
CA ALA A 30 10.62 1.10 0.48
C ALA A 30 12.14 1.16 0.35
N ARG A 31 12.65 2.21 -0.30
CA ARG A 31 14.10 2.36 -0.50
C ARG A 31 14.81 3.06 0.65
N GLY A 32 14.07 3.54 1.64
CA GLY A 32 14.66 4.29 2.75
C GLY A 32 15.11 5.69 2.34
N GLU A 33 14.50 6.24 1.30
CA GLU A 33 14.86 7.55 0.75
C GLU A 33 13.78 8.58 0.97
N GLU A 34 12.83 8.30 1.84
CA GLU A 34 11.70 9.20 2.05
C GLU A 34 12.14 10.52 2.70
N THR A 35 11.37 11.57 2.37
CA THR A 35 11.52 12.89 2.97
C THR A 35 10.17 13.27 3.59
N PRO A 36 10.11 14.39 4.35
CA PRO A 36 8.81 14.81 4.91
C PRO A 36 7.75 15.07 3.84
N GLN A 37 8.14 15.31 2.59
CA GLN A 37 7.22 15.56 1.49
C GLN A 37 6.92 14.33 0.67
N SER A 38 7.53 13.18 0.97
CA SER A 38 7.32 11.97 0.17
C SER A 38 5.92 11.42 0.34
N ASP A 39 5.33 10.96 -0.77
CA ASP A 39 4.09 10.20 -0.73
C ASP A 39 4.38 8.78 -0.27
N VAL A 40 3.37 8.16 0.34
CA VAL A 40 3.45 6.75 0.71
C VAL A 40 2.87 5.95 -0.44
N ASP A 41 3.71 5.14 -1.09
CA ASP A 41 3.31 4.36 -2.26
C ASP A 41 2.96 2.94 -1.84
N ILE A 42 1.70 2.56 -2.03
CA ILE A 42 1.19 1.26 -1.59
C ILE A 42 0.59 0.52 -2.78
N LEU A 43 1.04 -0.71 -2.98
CA LEU A 43 0.54 -1.59 -4.01
C LEU A 43 -0.30 -2.67 -3.35
N VAL A 44 -1.51 -2.91 -3.88
CA VAL A 44 -2.41 -3.91 -3.30
C VAL A 44 -2.83 -4.93 -4.33
N LEU A 45 -3.01 -6.16 -3.85
CA LEU A 45 -3.66 -7.23 -4.60
C LEU A 45 -5.03 -7.41 -3.98
N LEU A 46 -6.07 -7.07 -4.75
CA LEU A 46 -7.43 -7.05 -4.22
C LEU A 46 -8.07 -8.43 -4.24
N ASP A 47 -9.00 -8.64 -3.31
CA ASP A 47 -9.81 -9.86 -3.25
C ASP A 47 -11.05 -9.64 -4.10
N HIS A 48 -10.99 -10.08 -5.34
CA HIS A 48 -12.08 -9.87 -6.29
C HIS A 48 -13.28 -10.79 -6.06
N SER A 49 -13.26 -11.62 -5.03
CA SER A 49 -14.44 -12.38 -4.64
C SER A 49 -15.49 -11.48 -3.99
N GLN A 50 -15.15 -10.23 -3.74
CA GLN A 50 -16.04 -9.22 -3.16
C GLN A 50 -16.08 -7.99 -4.07
N PRO A 51 -17.18 -7.22 -4.04
CA PRO A 51 -17.18 -5.93 -4.73
C PRO A 51 -16.16 -4.99 -4.09
N VAL A 52 -15.24 -4.44 -4.89
CA VAL A 52 -14.16 -3.62 -4.35
C VAL A 52 -14.19 -2.17 -4.83
N GLY A 53 -15.05 -1.82 -5.79
CA GLY A 53 -15.02 -0.50 -6.41
C GLY A 53 -15.07 0.66 -5.43
N LEU A 54 -16.18 0.83 -4.75
CA LEU A 54 -16.32 1.92 -3.79
C LEU A 54 -15.40 1.74 -2.60
N LYS A 55 -15.14 0.51 -2.21
CA LYS A 55 -14.24 0.24 -1.08
C LYS A 55 -12.81 0.68 -1.38
N PHE A 56 -12.40 0.63 -2.65
CA PHE A 56 -11.06 1.09 -3.01
C PHE A 56 -10.90 2.58 -2.71
N PHE A 57 -11.89 3.40 -3.06
CA PHE A 57 -11.85 4.82 -2.73
C PHE A 57 -11.83 5.04 -1.22
N GLY A 58 -12.63 4.24 -0.49
CA GLY A 58 -12.65 4.33 0.97
C GLY A 58 -11.28 4.02 1.57
N MET A 59 -10.62 3.00 1.04
CA MET A 59 -9.28 2.64 1.52
C MET A 59 -8.28 3.77 1.27
N TYR A 60 -8.36 4.42 0.11
CA TYR A 60 -7.47 5.53 -0.20
C TYR A 60 -7.63 6.65 0.83
N GLU A 61 -8.88 7.06 1.08
CA GLU A 61 -9.14 8.13 2.04
C GLU A 61 -8.76 7.73 3.46
N ASP A 62 -9.08 6.49 3.83
CA ASP A 62 -8.75 5.99 5.18
C ASP A 62 -7.25 5.99 5.41
N LEU A 63 -6.48 5.56 4.41
CA LEU A 63 -5.03 5.50 4.56
C LEU A 63 -4.42 6.88 4.66
N LYS A 64 -4.93 7.84 3.88
CA LYS A 64 -4.46 9.22 4.00
C LYS A 64 -4.67 9.75 5.41
N GLU A 65 -5.85 9.51 5.95
CA GLU A 65 -6.16 9.98 7.29
C GLU A 65 -5.32 9.25 8.34
N LEU A 66 -5.20 7.94 8.19
CA LEU A 66 -4.46 7.11 9.13
C LEU A 66 -3.00 7.50 9.20
N LEU A 67 -2.39 7.78 8.05
CA LEU A 67 -0.96 8.06 7.97
C LEU A 67 -0.64 9.54 8.06
N GLY A 68 -1.65 10.40 7.91
CA GLY A 68 -1.45 11.85 7.98
C GLY A 68 -0.59 12.42 6.87
N ARG A 69 -0.60 11.77 5.70
CA ARG A 69 0.17 12.24 4.54
C ARG A 69 -0.43 11.67 3.27
N ASN A 70 0.03 12.18 2.14
CA ASN A 70 -0.46 11.73 0.85
C ASN A 70 -0.10 10.28 0.62
N VAL A 71 -1.03 9.55 0.02
CA VAL A 71 -0.88 8.14 -0.29
C VAL A 71 -1.15 7.93 -1.78
N ASP A 72 -0.30 7.13 -2.41
CA ASP A 72 -0.51 6.69 -3.78
C ASP A 72 -0.88 5.21 -3.70
N LEU A 73 -2.16 4.89 -3.88
CA LEU A 73 -2.67 3.53 -3.74
C LEU A 73 -2.94 2.96 -5.12
N VAL A 74 -2.21 1.93 -5.50
CA VAL A 74 -2.35 1.32 -6.81
C VAL A 74 -2.61 -0.18 -6.69
N THR A 75 -3.27 -0.74 -7.71
CA THR A 75 -3.51 -2.18 -7.77
C THR A 75 -2.48 -2.81 -8.69
N GLU A 76 -2.27 -4.13 -8.51
CA GLU A 76 -1.38 -4.87 -9.39
C GLU A 76 -1.81 -4.74 -10.86
N SER A 77 -3.11 -4.80 -11.09
CA SER A 77 -3.62 -4.78 -12.45
C SER A 77 -3.54 -3.41 -13.12
N SER A 78 -3.44 -2.34 -12.34
CA SER A 78 -3.38 -0.99 -12.89
C SER A 78 -1.95 -0.49 -13.09
N LEU A 79 -0.96 -1.28 -12.71
CA LEU A 79 0.42 -0.89 -12.79
C LEU A 79 0.90 -0.92 -14.23
N ALA A 80 1.45 0.21 -14.70
CA ALA A 80 1.91 0.31 -16.09
C ALA A 80 3.08 -0.64 -16.33
N PRO A 81 3.16 -1.26 -17.51
CA PRO A 81 4.24 -2.22 -17.79
C PRO A 81 5.64 -1.64 -17.58
N PHE A 82 5.85 -0.38 -17.96
CA PHE A 82 7.18 0.20 -17.84
C PHE A 82 7.57 0.45 -16.38
N ALA A 83 6.59 0.54 -15.48
CA ALA A 83 6.86 0.76 -14.06
C ALA A 83 6.94 -0.54 -13.28
N ARG A 84 6.46 -1.64 -13.85
CA ARG A 84 6.32 -2.90 -13.12
C ARG A 84 7.65 -3.43 -12.61
N GLU A 85 8.66 -3.39 -13.46
CA GLU A 85 9.98 -3.93 -13.08
C GLU A 85 10.56 -3.17 -11.89
N SER A 86 10.48 -1.84 -11.95
CA SER A 86 11.00 -1.00 -10.87
C SER A 86 10.27 -1.26 -9.56
N VAL A 87 8.94 -1.36 -9.64
CA VAL A 87 8.12 -1.60 -8.45
C VAL A 87 8.44 -2.98 -7.86
N GLU A 88 8.55 -4.00 -8.71
CA GLU A 88 8.85 -5.34 -8.23
C GLU A 88 10.21 -5.42 -7.56
N HIS A 89 11.16 -4.65 -8.05
CA HIS A 89 12.49 -4.60 -7.46
C HIS A 89 12.46 -3.96 -6.07
N ASP A 90 11.66 -2.90 -5.90
CA ASP A 90 11.66 -2.09 -4.67
C ASP A 90 10.67 -2.57 -3.62
N ARG A 91 9.61 -3.25 -4.01
CA ARG A 91 8.47 -3.48 -3.12
C ARG A 91 8.83 -4.35 -1.93
N GLN A 92 8.22 -4.02 -0.79
CA GLN A 92 8.36 -4.78 0.45
C GLN A 92 6.97 -5.21 0.90
N LEU A 93 6.80 -6.50 1.14
CA LEU A 93 5.52 -7.03 1.59
C LEU A 93 5.25 -6.54 3.00
N ILE A 94 4.09 -5.88 3.21
CA ILE A 94 3.70 -5.38 4.51
C ILE A 94 2.44 -6.04 5.04
N TYR A 95 1.69 -6.73 4.19
CA TYR A 95 0.49 -7.42 4.62
C TYR A 95 0.21 -8.59 3.69
N GLU A 96 -0.16 -9.72 4.27
CA GLU A 96 -0.60 -10.89 3.52
C GLU A 96 -1.69 -11.57 4.33
N ARG A 97 -2.85 -11.76 3.68
CA ARG A 97 -3.98 -12.42 4.34
C ARG A 97 -3.65 -13.90 4.55
N LYS A 98 -3.92 -14.39 5.73
CA LYS A 98 -3.75 -15.80 6.02
C LYS A 98 -5.03 -16.54 5.66
N ALA A 99 -4.87 -17.71 5.07
CA ALA A 99 -6.01 -18.54 4.68
C ALA A 99 -6.67 -19.15 5.91
#